data_439e262dcdedbdb6aab261fb228c1aca
#
_entry.id   439e262dcdedbdb6aab261fb228c1aca
#
_cell.length_a   1.000
_cell.length_b   1.000
_cell.length_c   1.000
_cell.angle_alpha   90.00
_cell.angle_beta   90.00
_cell.angle_gamma   90.00
#
_symmetry.space_group_name_H-M   'P 1'
#
loop_
_entity.id
_entity.type
_entity.pdbx_description
1 polymer ?
#
loop_
_entity_poly.entity_id
_entity_poly.type
_entity_poly.pdbx_seq_one_letter_code
_entity_poly.pdbx_strand_id
1 'polypeptide(L)'
;VYKRQPVTAPLVDDYPAVAGWLARVLGFGHGSFTEMSAEEALEVSRSATPAALPDEQFVDPNGFKAGQQVVIAATDYGVDPVAGELLFAGTEELILRREDPRAGVVHVHFPRLGFRIQAQ
;
A
#
# COMPACT_ATOMS: atom_id res chain seq x y z
N VAL A 1 4.91 9.20 -6.80
CA VAL A 1 5.40 10.42 -7.46
C VAL A 1 5.68 10.10 -8.92
N TYR A 2 4.85 10.58 -9.82
CA TYR A 2 5.12 10.48 -11.25
C TYR A 2 6.28 11.43 -11.59
N LYS A 3 7.50 10.95 -11.42
CA LYS A 3 8.65 11.62 -12.02
C LYS A 3 8.39 11.66 -13.52
N ARG A 4 8.68 12.82 -14.13
CA ARG A 4 8.62 13.04 -15.56
C ARG A 4 9.25 11.84 -16.28
N GLN A 5 8.41 10.96 -16.81
CA GLN A 5 8.88 9.78 -17.52
C GLN A 5 9.45 10.20 -18.88
N PRO A 6 10.48 9.50 -19.41
CA PRO A 6 11.09 9.84 -20.69
C PRO A 6 10.09 9.97 -21.85
N VAL A 7 9.00 9.20 -21.80
CA VAL A 7 7.94 9.21 -22.83
C VAL A 7 7.07 10.47 -22.75
N THR A 8 6.83 11.01 -21.55
CA THR A 8 5.95 12.16 -21.34
C THR A 8 6.69 13.48 -21.26
N ALA A 9 8.02 13.44 -21.10
CA ALA A 9 8.84 14.64 -20.97
C ALA A 9 8.67 15.62 -22.15
N PRO A 10 8.73 15.20 -23.42
CA PRO A 10 8.57 16.10 -24.55
C PRO A 10 7.18 16.75 -24.64
N LEU A 11 6.12 16.05 -24.20
CA LEU A 11 4.74 16.55 -24.29
C LEU A 11 4.51 17.80 -23.43
N VAL A 12 5.26 17.97 -22.37
CA VAL A 12 5.12 19.13 -21.47
C VAL A 12 5.81 20.37 -22.02
N ASP A 13 6.80 20.20 -22.89
CA ASP A 13 7.62 21.30 -23.40
C ASP A 13 6.81 22.22 -24.35
N ASP A 14 5.79 21.69 -25.01
CA ASP A 14 4.86 22.44 -25.85
C ASP A 14 3.85 23.31 -25.06
N TYR A 15 3.82 23.16 -23.73
CA TYR A 15 2.87 23.83 -22.84
C TYR A 15 3.60 24.64 -21.74
N PRO A 16 4.08 25.86 -22.03
CA PRO A 16 4.92 26.61 -21.09
C PRO A 16 4.27 26.90 -19.74
N ALA A 17 2.95 27.09 -19.69
CA ALA A 17 2.21 27.26 -18.44
C ALA A 17 2.22 25.99 -17.56
N VAL A 18 2.10 24.81 -18.18
CA VAL A 18 2.17 23.52 -17.52
C VAL A 18 3.61 23.22 -17.06
N ALA A 19 4.58 23.49 -17.90
CA ALA A 19 6.00 23.37 -17.57
C ALA A 19 6.38 24.23 -16.36
N GLY A 20 5.92 25.49 -16.32
CA GLY A 20 6.12 26.40 -15.20
C GLY A 20 5.41 25.92 -13.91
N TRP A 21 4.20 25.38 -14.00
CA TRP A 21 3.53 24.75 -12.86
C TRP A 21 4.30 23.53 -12.36
N LEU A 22 4.70 22.64 -13.25
CA LEU A 22 5.47 21.43 -12.92
C LEU A 22 6.79 21.79 -12.22
N ALA A 23 7.49 22.82 -12.71
CA ALA A 23 8.73 23.29 -12.07
C ALA A 23 8.49 23.75 -10.63
N ARG A 24 7.39 24.48 -10.35
CA ARG A 24 7.02 24.87 -8.99
C ARG A 24 6.72 23.68 -8.09
N VAL A 25 5.98 22.68 -8.58
CA VAL A 25 5.65 21.45 -7.83
C VAL A 25 6.93 20.64 -7.54
N LEU A 26 7.82 20.51 -8.52
CA LEU A 26 9.11 19.83 -8.33
C LEU A 26 10.02 20.58 -7.34
N GLY A 27 9.87 21.91 -7.25
CA GLY A 27 10.59 22.74 -6.30
C GLY A 27 10.28 22.48 -4.83
N PHE A 28 9.14 21.83 -4.50
CA PHE A 28 8.86 21.39 -3.13
C PHE A 28 9.80 20.26 -2.67
N GLY A 29 10.44 19.55 -3.60
CA GLY A 29 11.33 18.45 -3.29
C GLY A 29 10.58 17.25 -2.68
N HIS A 30 11.29 16.49 -1.87
CA HIS A 30 10.78 15.24 -1.25
C HIS A 30 10.81 15.29 0.29
N GLY A 31 11.01 16.45 0.87
CA GLY A 31 11.18 16.61 2.31
C GLY A 31 12.52 16.07 2.81
N SER A 32 12.56 15.73 4.08
CA SER A 32 13.73 15.08 4.69
C SER A 32 13.59 13.57 4.61
N PHE A 33 14.64 12.90 4.16
CA PHE A 33 14.66 11.43 4.09
C PHE A 33 16.08 10.92 4.34
N THR A 34 16.17 9.65 4.74
CA THR A 34 17.42 8.90 4.77
C THR A 34 17.36 7.85 3.67
N GLU A 35 18.41 7.76 2.88
CA GLU A 35 18.49 6.70 1.85
C GLU A 35 18.59 5.33 2.51
N MET A 36 17.90 4.36 1.92
CA MET A 36 17.88 2.97 2.34
C MET A 36 17.83 2.07 1.11
N SER A 37 18.64 1.04 1.09
CA SER A 37 18.59 0.02 0.05
C SER A 37 17.36 -0.90 0.22
N ALA A 38 17.00 -1.63 -0.82
CA ALA A 38 15.90 -2.60 -0.75
C ALA A 38 16.21 -3.75 0.23
N GLU A 39 17.47 -4.15 0.32
CA GLU A 39 17.96 -5.19 1.23
C GLU A 39 17.86 -4.73 2.69
N GLU A 40 18.28 -3.50 2.99
CA GLU A 40 18.14 -2.90 4.32
C GLU A 40 16.66 -2.79 4.74
N ALA A 41 15.78 -2.37 3.83
CA ALA A 41 14.35 -2.29 4.09
C ALA A 41 13.73 -3.66 4.41
N LEU A 42 14.15 -4.72 3.72
CA LEU A 42 13.72 -6.09 4.01
C LEU A 42 14.23 -6.58 5.37
N GLU A 43 15.46 -6.24 5.74
CA GLU A 43 16.02 -6.62 7.04
C GLU A 43 15.32 -5.88 8.18
N VAL A 44 15.01 -4.59 8.00
CA VAL A 44 14.19 -3.83 8.95
C VAL A 44 12.83 -4.49 9.13
N SER A 45 12.16 -4.85 8.03
CA SER A 45 10.87 -5.55 8.09
C SER A 45 10.96 -6.89 8.82
N ARG A 46 11.98 -7.69 8.52
CA ARG A 46 12.19 -9.03 9.11
C ARG A 46 12.45 -8.98 10.61
N SER A 47 13.19 -7.96 11.06
CA SER A 47 13.55 -7.79 12.47
C SER A 47 12.49 -7.05 13.29
N ALA A 48 11.56 -6.37 12.64
CA ALA A 48 10.50 -5.61 13.30
C ALA A 48 9.34 -6.51 13.75
N THR A 49 8.63 -6.07 14.76
CA THR A 49 7.33 -6.63 15.13
C THR A 49 6.25 -5.74 14.51
N PRO A 50 5.25 -6.29 13.80
CA PRO A 50 4.14 -5.50 13.30
C PRO A 50 3.45 -4.68 14.38
N ALA A 51 2.97 -3.50 14.04
CA ALA A 51 2.25 -2.64 14.98
C ALA A 51 0.99 -3.33 15.53
N ALA A 52 0.54 -2.88 16.70
CA ALA A 52 -0.71 -3.34 17.30
C ALA A 52 -1.88 -3.02 16.34
N LEU A 53 -2.91 -3.87 16.39
CA LEU A 53 -4.15 -3.65 15.65
C LEU A 53 -4.87 -2.39 16.18
N PRO A 54 -5.71 -1.73 15.36
CA PRO A 54 -6.55 -0.63 15.81
C PRO A 54 -7.43 -1.03 17.00
N ASP A 55 -7.57 -0.11 17.96
CA ASP A 55 -8.52 -0.27 19.07
C ASP A 55 -9.92 0.16 18.63
N GLU A 56 -10.46 -0.57 17.66
CA GLU A 56 -11.77 -0.34 17.06
C GLU A 56 -12.56 -1.65 17.00
N GLN A 57 -13.87 -1.52 16.89
CA GLN A 57 -14.73 -2.69 16.74
C GLN A 57 -14.48 -3.39 15.40
N PHE A 58 -14.32 -4.71 15.44
CA PHE A 58 -14.32 -5.54 14.24
C PHE A 58 -15.70 -5.49 13.57
N VAL A 59 -15.78 -4.96 12.35
CA VAL A 59 -17.03 -4.87 11.57
C VAL A 59 -16.77 -5.31 10.15
N ASP A 60 -17.40 -6.42 9.73
CA ASP A 60 -17.40 -6.84 8.35
C ASP A 60 -18.80 -7.16 7.83
N PRO A 61 -19.34 -6.37 6.86
CA PRO A 61 -20.67 -6.60 6.29
C PRO A 61 -20.79 -7.92 5.49
N ASN A 62 -19.67 -8.53 5.08
CA ASN A 62 -19.66 -9.79 4.35
C ASN A 62 -19.64 -11.01 5.29
N GLY A 63 -19.55 -10.78 6.60
CA GLY A 63 -19.61 -11.83 7.62
C GLY A 63 -18.30 -12.56 7.87
N PHE A 64 -17.16 -12.08 7.38
CA PHE A 64 -15.84 -12.61 7.73
C PHE A 64 -15.51 -12.34 9.19
N LYS A 65 -14.68 -13.21 9.77
CA LYS A 65 -14.25 -13.13 11.17
C LYS A 65 -12.73 -13.11 11.26
N ALA A 66 -12.21 -12.52 12.32
CA ALA A 66 -10.80 -12.59 12.63
C ALA A 66 -10.32 -14.07 12.70
N GLY A 67 -9.11 -14.30 12.21
CA GLY A 67 -8.51 -15.63 12.11
C GLY A 67 -8.86 -16.42 10.84
N GLN A 68 -9.80 -15.96 10.00
CA GLN A 68 -10.12 -16.63 8.75
C GLN A 68 -9.03 -16.42 7.69
N GLN A 69 -8.76 -17.47 6.89
CA GLN A 69 -7.93 -17.36 5.71
C GLN A 69 -8.74 -16.73 4.58
N VAL A 70 -8.25 -15.63 4.07
CA VAL A 70 -8.92 -14.84 3.05
C VAL A 70 -7.96 -14.38 1.98
N VAL A 71 -8.53 -13.90 0.88
CA VAL A 71 -7.81 -13.27 -0.21
C VAL A 71 -8.39 -11.88 -0.42
N ILE A 72 -7.53 -10.88 -0.48
CA ILE A 72 -7.90 -9.50 -0.80
C ILE A 72 -7.25 -9.10 -2.13
N ALA A 73 -8.02 -8.44 -2.99
CA ALA A 73 -7.56 -7.94 -4.27
C ALA A 73 -8.23 -6.60 -4.60
N ALA A 74 -7.54 -5.77 -5.38
CA ALA A 74 -8.13 -4.56 -5.96
C ALA A 74 -9.31 -4.91 -6.87
N THR A 75 -10.24 -3.98 -7.05
CA THR A 75 -11.44 -4.18 -7.89
C THR A 75 -11.30 -3.56 -9.28
N ASP A 76 -10.28 -2.76 -9.50
CA ASP A 76 -10.05 -2.01 -10.75
C ASP A 76 -8.83 -2.54 -11.50
N TYR A 77 -7.68 -1.95 -11.28
CA TYR A 77 -6.43 -2.27 -11.97
C TYR A 77 -5.41 -2.88 -11.00
N GLY A 78 -4.60 -3.84 -11.50
CA GLY A 78 -3.62 -4.52 -10.66
C GLY A 78 -4.29 -5.47 -9.66
N VAL A 79 -5.18 -6.33 -10.14
CA VAL A 79 -6.00 -7.26 -9.34
C VAL A 79 -5.23 -8.44 -8.73
N ASP A 80 -3.92 -8.28 -8.49
CA ASP A 80 -3.08 -9.32 -7.90
C ASP A 80 -3.58 -9.68 -6.50
N PRO A 81 -3.97 -10.95 -6.27
CA PRO A 81 -4.54 -11.35 -5.00
C PRO A 81 -3.47 -11.46 -3.91
N VAL A 82 -3.79 -10.99 -2.72
CA VAL A 82 -2.97 -11.16 -1.52
C VAL A 82 -3.72 -12.06 -0.54
N ALA A 83 -3.17 -13.23 -0.28
CA ALA A 83 -3.71 -14.18 0.68
C ALA A 83 -3.10 -13.98 2.08
N GLY A 84 -3.89 -14.26 3.11
CA GLY A 84 -3.43 -14.21 4.49
C GLY A 84 -4.55 -14.43 5.50
N GLU A 85 -4.18 -14.39 6.77
CA GLU A 85 -5.10 -14.46 7.90
C GLU A 85 -5.70 -13.08 8.15
N LEU A 86 -7.03 -12.97 8.16
CA LEU A 86 -7.72 -11.72 8.48
C LEU A 86 -7.57 -11.43 9.98
N LEU A 87 -6.85 -10.37 10.32
CA LEU A 87 -6.67 -9.93 11.70
C LEU A 87 -7.72 -8.90 12.11
N PHE A 88 -8.05 -7.99 11.20
CA PHE A 88 -8.94 -6.89 11.49
C PHE A 88 -9.76 -6.51 10.24
N ALA A 89 -11.01 -6.12 10.49
CA ALA A 89 -11.88 -5.49 9.52
C ALA A 89 -12.61 -4.34 10.22
N GLY A 90 -12.31 -3.11 9.78
CA GLY A 90 -12.94 -1.89 10.26
C GLY A 90 -13.77 -1.21 9.18
N THR A 91 -14.21 0.00 9.46
CA THR A 91 -14.94 0.83 8.49
C THR A 91 -14.03 1.36 7.37
N GLU A 92 -12.77 1.62 7.69
CA GLU A 92 -11.80 2.25 6.79
C GLU A 92 -10.82 1.25 6.16
N GLU A 93 -10.50 0.15 6.87
CA GLU A 93 -9.45 -0.77 6.45
C GLU A 93 -9.73 -2.24 6.75
N LEU A 94 -8.99 -3.08 6.05
CA LEU A 94 -8.81 -4.51 6.31
C LEU A 94 -7.33 -4.78 6.59
N ILE A 95 -7.01 -5.62 7.58
CA ILE A 95 -5.63 -5.98 7.90
C ILE A 95 -5.45 -7.49 7.81
N LEU A 96 -4.51 -7.92 6.98
CA LEU A 96 -4.07 -9.32 6.88
C LEU A 96 -2.72 -9.53 7.55
N ARG A 97 -2.58 -10.64 8.27
CA ARG A 97 -1.27 -11.19 8.62
C ARG A 97 -0.80 -12.09 7.49
N ARG A 98 0.41 -11.85 7.04
CA ARG A 98 1.08 -12.66 6.02
C ARG A 98 2.51 -12.97 6.46
N GLU A 99 2.95 -14.18 6.17
CA GLU A 99 4.36 -14.54 6.28
C GLU A 99 4.99 -14.47 4.88
N ASP A 100 5.93 -13.56 4.73
CA ASP A 100 6.67 -13.36 3.49
C ASP A 100 8.09 -13.92 3.63
N PRO A 101 8.58 -14.74 2.69
CA PRO A 101 9.89 -15.38 2.81
C PRO A 101 11.06 -14.38 2.85
N ARG A 102 10.86 -13.16 2.36
CA ARG A 102 11.87 -12.11 2.34
C ARG A 102 11.71 -11.11 3.48
N ALA A 103 10.48 -10.68 3.75
CA ALA A 103 10.16 -9.62 4.71
C ALA A 103 9.77 -10.14 6.11
N GLY A 104 9.56 -11.45 6.28
CA GLY A 104 9.09 -12.04 7.53
C GLY A 104 7.59 -11.88 7.72
N VAL A 105 7.14 -11.80 8.98
CA VAL A 105 5.73 -11.60 9.32
C VAL A 105 5.36 -10.14 9.14
N VAL A 106 4.42 -9.86 8.26
CA VAL A 106 3.94 -8.50 7.97
C VAL A 106 2.44 -8.40 8.15
N HIS A 107 1.97 -7.23 8.58
CA HIS A 107 0.58 -6.83 8.50
C HIS A 107 0.37 -6.00 7.24
N VAL A 108 -0.50 -6.46 6.36
CA VAL A 108 -0.81 -5.78 5.10
C VAL A 108 -2.14 -5.08 5.28
N HIS A 109 -2.12 -3.76 5.16
CA HIS A 109 -3.28 -2.90 5.31
C HIS A 109 -3.88 -2.57 3.94
N PHE A 110 -5.18 -2.76 3.80
CA PHE A 110 -5.94 -2.45 2.59
C PHE A 110 -7.03 -1.44 2.92
N PRO A 111 -7.19 -0.37 2.13
CA PRO A 111 -8.36 0.47 2.23
C PRO A 111 -9.64 -0.35 2.01
N ARG A 112 -10.72 0.02 2.69
CA ARG A 112 -12.01 -0.66 2.50
C ARG A 112 -12.58 -0.43 1.11
N LEU A 113 -12.41 0.78 0.57
CA LEU A 113 -12.86 1.13 -0.77
C LEU A 113 -11.84 0.70 -1.82
N GLY A 114 -12.32 0.15 -2.93
CA GLY A 114 -11.51 -0.29 -4.05
C GLY A 114 -10.89 -1.68 -3.89
N PHE A 115 -11.20 -2.39 -2.80
CA PHE A 115 -10.74 -3.75 -2.56
C PHE A 115 -11.91 -4.69 -2.23
N ARG A 116 -11.79 -5.93 -2.66
CA ARG A 116 -12.73 -7.02 -2.34
C ARG A 116 -12.04 -8.07 -1.49
N ILE A 117 -12.78 -8.65 -0.56
CA ILE A 117 -12.37 -9.78 0.27
C ILE A 117 -13.15 -11.03 -0.15
N GLN A 118 -12.50 -12.18 -0.16
CA GLN A 118 -13.08 -13.48 -0.50
C GLN A 118 -12.49 -14.54 0.44
N ALA A 119 -13.24 -15.62 0.70
CA ALA A 119 -12.68 -16.80 1.36
C ALA A 119 -11.59 -17.42 0.48
N GLN A 120 -10.54 -17.94 1.12
CA GLN A 120 -9.49 -18.68 0.44
C GLN A 120 -9.96 -20.12 0.15
#